data_47a034c3f61fd0b24c8a8a722fa99ae6
#
_entry.id   47a034c3f61fd0b24c8a8a722fa99ae6
#
_cell.length_a   1.000
_cell.length_b   1.000
_cell.length_c   1.000
_cell.angle_alpha   90.00
_cell.angle_beta   90.00
_cell.angle_gamma   90.00
#
_symmetry.space_group_name_H-M   'P 1'
#
loop_
_entity.id
_entity.type
_entity.pdbx_description
1 polymer ?
#
loop_
_entity_poly.entity_id
_entity_poly.type
_entity_poly.pdbx_seq_one_letter_code
_entity_poly.pdbx_strand_id
1 'polypeptide(L)'
;TITGGEANNVYLLQRQGRTIDTLAKAPVAEGKFKLTGSVAGLTPAFIAVEGQRGQNLIFVENADFTANLNLENPTATKIEGTATQGIANQYTAISNEMGKMANELNQSYRTAYQEKDEAKMKELQEQYENLMKDYEAKEDAINKANADSYVAAYILAGKLYEYDYEKLVEK
;
A
#
# COMPACT_ATOMS: atom_id res chain seq x y z
N THR A 1 -6.65 -13.68 9.08
CA THR A 1 -5.68 -14.31 10.02
C THR A 1 -4.50 -13.38 10.26
N ILE A 2 -3.75 -13.62 11.35
CA ILE A 2 -2.50 -12.95 11.70
C ILE A 2 -1.41 -14.00 11.83
N THR A 3 -0.23 -13.70 11.27
CA THR A 3 0.98 -14.51 11.36
C THR A 3 2.18 -13.60 11.68
N GLY A 4 3.30 -14.20 12.14
CA GLY A 4 4.54 -13.46 12.42
C GLY A 4 4.46 -12.56 13.66
N GLY A 5 3.64 -12.92 14.64
CA GLY A 5 3.51 -12.21 15.91
C GLY A 5 2.15 -12.35 16.55
N GLU A 6 2.00 -11.74 17.72
CA GLU A 6 0.76 -11.72 18.51
C GLU A 6 0.12 -10.33 18.44
N ALA A 7 -1.20 -10.30 18.52
CA ALA A 7 -1.98 -9.08 18.60
C ALA A 7 -3.27 -9.34 19.39
N ASN A 8 -3.75 -8.32 20.11
CA ASN A 8 -5.00 -8.42 20.87
C ASN A 8 -6.22 -8.03 20.04
N ASN A 9 -6.08 -6.99 19.21
CA ASN A 9 -7.20 -6.45 18.44
C ASN A 9 -6.79 -6.09 17.02
N VAL A 10 -7.76 -6.16 16.11
CA VAL A 10 -7.71 -5.64 14.76
C VAL A 10 -8.80 -4.59 14.61
N TYR A 11 -8.49 -3.52 13.91
CA TYR A 11 -9.37 -2.39 13.65
C TYR A 11 -9.56 -2.21 12.14
N LEU A 12 -10.77 -1.85 11.74
CA LEU A 12 -11.06 -1.29 10.44
C LEU A 12 -11.26 0.21 10.64
N LEU A 13 -10.37 1.01 10.06
CA LEU A 13 -10.28 2.45 10.27
C LEU A 13 -10.60 3.19 8.96
N GLN A 14 -11.39 4.25 9.04
CA GLN A 14 -11.62 5.18 7.93
C GLN A 14 -11.01 6.53 8.27
N ARG A 15 -10.29 7.11 7.31
CA ARG A 15 -9.79 8.48 7.45
C ARG A 15 -10.77 9.45 6.78
N GLN A 16 -11.23 10.43 7.55
CA GLN A 16 -12.05 11.54 7.06
C GLN A 16 -11.34 12.86 7.36
N GLY A 17 -10.62 13.38 6.36
CA GLY A 17 -9.77 14.55 6.55
C GLY A 17 -8.68 14.29 7.60
N ARG A 18 -8.79 14.95 8.76
CA ARG A 18 -7.83 14.82 9.89
C ARG A 18 -8.28 13.82 10.96
N THR A 19 -9.51 13.34 10.89
CA THR A 19 -10.04 12.37 11.85
C THR A 19 -9.86 10.94 11.35
N ILE A 20 -9.80 10.01 12.31
CA ILE A 20 -9.76 8.58 12.04
C ILE A 20 -10.91 7.96 12.80
N ASP A 21 -11.89 7.42 12.08
CA ASP A 21 -13.04 6.76 12.62
C ASP A 21 -12.84 5.24 12.62
N THR A 22 -13.26 4.59 13.69
CA THR A 22 -13.24 3.13 13.77
C THR A 22 -14.56 2.58 13.26
N LEU A 23 -14.51 1.97 12.05
CA LEU A 23 -15.70 1.33 11.45
C LEU A 23 -16.03 0.00 12.12
N ALA A 24 -14.98 -0.77 12.48
CA ALA A 24 -15.14 -2.05 13.18
C ALA A 24 -13.89 -2.36 14.02
N LYS A 25 -14.10 -3.16 15.06
CA LYS A 25 -13.04 -3.71 15.93
C LYS A 25 -13.34 -5.19 16.21
N ALA A 26 -12.31 -6.02 16.20
CA ALA A 26 -12.42 -7.42 16.60
C ALA A 26 -11.25 -7.86 17.46
N PRO A 27 -11.46 -8.72 18.47
CA PRO A 27 -10.40 -9.39 19.17
C PRO A 27 -9.74 -10.43 18.27
N VAL A 28 -8.48 -10.72 18.54
CA VAL A 28 -7.73 -11.81 17.92
C VAL A 28 -7.70 -13.00 18.88
N ALA A 29 -8.09 -14.16 18.40
CA ALA A 29 -8.01 -15.43 19.12
C ALA A 29 -7.33 -16.48 18.24
N GLU A 30 -6.26 -17.07 18.72
CA GLU A 30 -5.47 -18.09 17.98
C GLU A 30 -5.05 -17.61 16.57
N GLY A 31 -4.61 -16.33 16.46
CA GLY A 31 -4.24 -15.73 15.19
C GLY A 31 -5.40 -15.48 14.22
N LYS A 32 -6.65 -15.60 14.68
CA LYS A 32 -7.85 -15.36 13.86
C LYS A 32 -8.63 -14.17 14.37
N PHE A 33 -9.25 -13.44 13.43
CA PHE A 33 -10.18 -12.35 13.74
C PHE A 33 -11.32 -12.33 12.71
N LYS A 34 -12.44 -11.70 13.08
CA LYS A 34 -13.57 -11.47 12.19
C LYS A 34 -14.12 -10.08 12.44
N LEU A 35 -13.94 -9.19 11.46
CA LEU A 35 -14.59 -7.89 11.40
C LEU A 35 -15.94 -8.04 10.69
N THR A 36 -16.98 -7.43 11.24
CA THR A 36 -18.34 -7.45 10.66
C THR A 36 -18.90 -6.04 10.68
N GLY A 37 -19.68 -5.70 9.66
CA GLY A 37 -20.30 -4.40 9.53
C GLY A 37 -20.92 -4.22 8.15
N SER A 38 -21.41 -3.02 7.88
CA SER A 38 -21.91 -2.63 6.57
C SER A 38 -21.49 -1.21 6.27
N VAL A 39 -21.32 -0.89 4.99
CA VAL A 39 -20.99 0.44 4.48
C VAL A 39 -22.09 0.91 3.51
N ALA A 40 -22.30 2.22 3.43
CA ALA A 40 -23.30 2.80 2.52
C ALA A 40 -22.88 2.69 1.03
N GLY A 41 -21.59 2.51 0.77
CA GLY A 41 -21.00 2.38 -0.56
C GLY A 41 -19.53 2.02 -0.46
N LEU A 42 -18.84 1.97 -1.60
CA LEU A 42 -17.42 1.69 -1.65
C LEU A 42 -16.64 2.68 -0.76
N THR A 43 -15.95 2.17 0.23
CA THR A 43 -15.30 2.97 1.29
C THR A 43 -13.81 2.63 1.40
N PRO A 44 -12.90 3.57 1.10
CA PRO A 44 -11.49 3.40 1.41
C PRO A 44 -11.30 3.36 2.93
N ALA A 45 -10.64 2.32 3.40
CA ALA A 45 -10.39 2.08 4.82
C ALA A 45 -9.02 1.43 5.02
N PHE A 46 -8.61 1.26 6.27
CA PHE A 46 -7.35 0.65 6.63
C PHE A 46 -7.56 -0.44 7.67
N ILE A 47 -7.00 -1.61 7.43
CA ILE A 47 -6.87 -2.63 8.46
C ILE A 47 -5.61 -2.32 9.27
N ALA A 48 -5.79 -2.06 10.55
CA ALA A 48 -4.73 -1.81 11.51
C ALA A 48 -4.71 -2.88 12.60
N VAL A 49 -3.52 -3.29 13.03
CA VAL A 49 -3.32 -4.24 14.11
C VAL A 49 -2.80 -3.49 15.34
N GLU A 50 -3.38 -3.77 16.50
CA GLU A 50 -2.99 -3.14 17.77
C GLU A 50 -1.49 -3.30 18.03
N GLY A 51 -0.84 -2.19 18.40
CA GLY A 51 0.61 -2.17 18.66
C GLY A 51 1.51 -2.14 17.41
N GLN A 52 0.95 -2.28 16.21
CA GLN A 52 1.69 -2.21 14.96
C GLN A 52 1.62 -0.81 14.35
N ARG A 53 2.71 -0.37 13.69
CA ARG A 53 2.75 0.94 13.02
C ARG A 53 2.17 0.92 11.61
N GLY A 54 2.14 -0.25 10.98
CA GLY A 54 1.65 -0.44 9.62
C GLY A 54 0.13 -0.47 9.55
N GLN A 55 -0.41 0.01 8.42
CA GLN A 55 -1.83 -0.09 8.08
C GLN A 55 -1.95 -0.62 6.65
N ASN A 56 -2.93 -1.47 6.40
CA ASN A 56 -3.17 -2.05 5.09
C ASN A 56 -4.41 -1.43 4.47
N LEU A 57 -4.27 -0.79 3.32
CA LEU A 57 -5.38 -0.20 2.58
C LEU A 57 -6.33 -1.29 2.09
N ILE A 58 -7.61 -1.09 2.31
CA ILE A 58 -8.71 -1.92 1.81
C ILE A 58 -9.82 -1.04 1.25
N PHE A 59 -10.43 -1.46 0.15
CA PHE A 59 -11.62 -0.83 -0.40
C PHE A 59 -12.84 -1.65 0.01
N VAL A 60 -13.49 -1.22 1.09
CA VAL A 60 -14.61 -1.95 1.70
C VAL A 60 -15.88 -1.73 0.90
N GLU A 61 -16.53 -2.82 0.55
CA GLU A 61 -17.89 -2.91 0.04
C GLU A 61 -18.62 -4.04 0.78
N ASN A 62 -19.95 -4.14 0.65
CA ASN A 62 -20.72 -5.14 1.38
C ASN A 62 -20.54 -6.53 0.76
N ALA A 63 -19.37 -7.10 0.94
CA ALA A 63 -18.93 -8.40 0.46
C ALA A 63 -18.03 -9.08 1.50
N ASP A 64 -17.75 -10.37 1.29
CA ASP A 64 -16.81 -11.10 2.13
C ASP A 64 -15.37 -10.85 1.69
N PHE A 65 -14.50 -10.59 2.67
CA PHE A 65 -13.08 -10.41 2.47
C PHE A 65 -12.28 -11.43 3.28
N THR A 66 -11.15 -11.82 2.75
CA THR A 66 -10.12 -12.57 3.47
C THR A 66 -8.89 -11.68 3.66
N ALA A 67 -8.44 -11.51 4.90
CA ALA A 67 -7.22 -10.78 5.23
C ALA A 67 -6.24 -11.72 5.96
N ASN A 68 -5.06 -11.91 5.36
CA ASN A 68 -3.94 -12.64 5.93
C ASN A 68 -2.82 -11.65 6.20
N LEU A 69 -2.75 -11.16 7.45
CA LEU A 69 -1.82 -10.12 7.88
C LEU A 69 -0.54 -10.78 8.39
N ASN A 70 0.62 -10.34 7.90
CA ASN A 70 1.92 -10.81 8.38
C ASN A 70 2.63 -9.66 9.09
N LEU A 71 2.85 -9.81 10.42
CA LEU A 71 3.41 -8.75 11.26
C LEU A 71 4.93 -8.62 11.15
N GLU A 72 5.64 -9.70 10.85
CA GLU A 72 7.09 -9.68 10.62
C GLU A 72 7.43 -9.20 9.21
N ASN A 73 6.62 -9.57 8.24
CA ASN A 73 6.80 -9.19 6.85
C ASN A 73 5.52 -8.57 6.28
N PRO A 74 5.27 -7.28 6.49
CA PRO A 74 4.06 -6.61 6.01
C PRO A 74 3.82 -6.73 4.51
N THR A 75 4.87 -6.88 3.69
CA THR A 75 4.74 -7.05 2.24
C THR A 75 4.16 -8.41 1.83
N ALA A 76 4.16 -9.38 2.75
CA ALA A 76 3.51 -10.69 2.57
C ALA A 76 2.03 -10.68 2.98
N THR A 77 1.50 -9.56 3.49
CA THR A 77 0.07 -9.40 3.79
C THR A 77 -0.75 -9.51 2.49
N LYS A 78 -1.86 -10.27 2.59
CA LYS A 78 -2.80 -10.45 1.47
C LYS A 78 -4.21 -10.12 1.93
N ILE A 79 -4.90 -9.28 1.15
CA ILE A 79 -6.31 -8.94 1.34
C ILE A 79 -7.01 -9.25 0.02
N GLU A 80 -8.01 -10.11 0.07
CA GLU A 80 -8.75 -10.60 -1.11
C GLU A 80 -10.24 -10.57 -0.81
N GLY A 81 -11.09 -10.57 -1.86
CA GLY A 81 -12.53 -10.66 -1.70
C GLY A 81 -13.29 -10.12 -2.91
N THR A 82 -12.93 -8.97 -3.43
CA THR A 82 -13.66 -8.31 -4.50
C THR A 82 -12.76 -7.94 -5.68
N ALA A 83 -13.38 -7.69 -6.85
CA ALA A 83 -12.65 -7.19 -8.02
C ALA A 83 -12.01 -5.81 -7.72
N THR A 84 -12.71 -4.95 -6.97
CA THR A 84 -12.22 -3.65 -6.53
C THR A 84 -10.94 -3.78 -5.69
N GLN A 85 -10.93 -4.71 -4.73
CA GLN A 85 -9.72 -4.99 -3.95
C GLN A 85 -8.61 -5.60 -4.82
N GLY A 86 -8.95 -6.39 -5.83
CA GLY A 86 -8.00 -6.91 -6.80
C GLY A 86 -7.25 -5.81 -7.56
N ILE A 87 -7.92 -4.72 -7.90
CA ILE A 87 -7.27 -3.54 -8.50
C ILE A 87 -6.33 -2.88 -7.49
N ALA A 88 -6.76 -2.66 -6.25
CA ALA A 88 -5.92 -2.08 -5.20
C ALA A 88 -4.66 -2.92 -4.93
N ASN A 89 -4.78 -4.24 -5.01
CA ASN A 89 -3.65 -5.15 -4.83
C ASN A 89 -2.58 -5.02 -5.92
N GLN A 90 -2.93 -4.59 -7.14
CA GLN A 90 -1.96 -4.33 -8.20
C GLN A 90 -1.04 -3.16 -7.81
N TYR A 91 -1.60 -2.07 -7.28
CA TYR A 91 -0.81 -0.93 -6.78
C TYR A 91 0.06 -1.33 -5.58
N THR A 92 -0.49 -2.12 -4.66
CA THR A 92 0.27 -2.63 -3.51
C THR A 92 1.46 -3.48 -3.97
N ALA A 93 1.28 -4.33 -4.98
CA ALA A 93 2.34 -5.19 -5.48
C ALA A 93 3.50 -4.40 -6.09
N ILE A 94 3.23 -3.42 -6.97
CA ILE A 94 4.29 -2.58 -7.55
C ILE A 94 4.97 -1.70 -6.49
N SER A 95 4.22 -1.18 -5.52
CA SER A 95 4.78 -0.40 -4.40
C SER A 95 5.70 -1.23 -3.52
N ASN A 96 5.33 -2.47 -3.21
CA ASN A 96 6.17 -3.39 -2.43
C ASN A 96 7.45 -3.76 -3.19
N GLU A 97 7.36 -4.05 -4.49
CA GLU A 97 8.51 -4.32 -5.35
C GLU A 97 9.48 -3.13 -5.38
N MET A 98 8.95 -1.94 -5.65
CA MET A 98 9.72 -0.70 -5.66
C MET A 98 10.37 -0.42 -4.30
N GLY A 99 9.62 -0.56 -3.22
CA GLY A 99 10.12 -0.35 -1.86
C GLY A 99 11.28 -1.29 -1.49
N LYS A 100 11.20 -2.56 -1.91
CA LYS A 100 12.29 -3.53 -1.73
C LYS A 100 13.55 -3.09 -2.48
N MET A 101 13.42 -2.80 -3.78
CA MET A 101 14.56 -2.39 -4.63
C MET A 101 15.16 -1.06 -4.15
N ALA A 102 14.33 -0.09 -3.77
CA ALA A 102 14.79 1.18 -3.22
C ALA A 102 15.58 1.00 -1.92
N ASN A 103 15.15 0.09 -1.04
CA ASN A 103 15.89 -0.23 0.19
C ASN A 103 17.25 -0.86 -0.10
N GLU A 104 17.34 -1.78 -1.06
CA GLU A 104 18.60 -2.42 -1.48
C GLU A 104 19.56 -1.37 -2.07
N LEU A 105 19.08 -0.47 -2.94
CA LEU A 105 19.87 0.64 -3.48
C LEU A 105 20.35 1.59 -2.40
N ASN A 106 19.48 1.95 -1.44
CA ASN A 106 19.83 2.82 -0.32
C ASN A 106 20.91 2.21 0.58
N GLN A 107 20.86 0.90 0.83
CA GLN A 107 21.90 0.20 1.60
C GLN A 107 23.24 0.24 0.85
N SER A 108 23.24 -0.06 -0.44
CA SER A 108 24.44 -0.01 -1.30
C SER A 108 24.99 1.42 -1.37
N TYR A 109 24.13 2.44 -1.48
CA TYR A 109 24.54 3.84 -1.49
C TYR A 109 25.22 4.26 -0.18
N ARG A 110 24.71 3.83 0.99
CA ARG A 110 25.34 4.09 2.28
C ARG A 110 26.74 3.50 2.37
N THR A 111 26.94 2.27 1.84
CA THR A 111 28.27 1.63 1.79
C THR A 111 29.23 2.42 0.89
N ALA A 112 28.81 2.74 -0.34
CA ALA A 112 29.61 3.55 -1.27
C ALA A 112 29.99 4.92 -0.70
N TYR A 113 29.04 5.54 0.03
CA TYR A 113 29.29 6.82 0.72
C TYR A 113 30.36 6.70 1.83
N GLN A 114 30.34 5.62 2.62
CA GLN A 114 31.34 5.36 3.65
C GLN A 114 32.74 5.11 3.05
N GLU A 115 32.78 4.44 1.91
CA GLU A 115 34.00 4.12 1.14
C GLU A 115 34.48 5.32 0.30
N LYS A 116 33.70 6.40 0.22
CA LYS A 116 33.94 7.59 -0.63
C LYS A 116 34.07 7.23 -2.11
N ASP A 117 33.34 6.19 -2.56
CA ASP A 117 33.30 5.76 -3.96
C ASP A 117 32.28 6.60 -4.74
N GLU A 118 32.75 7.74 -5.25
CA GLU A 118 31.88 8.68 -6.02
C GLU A 118 31.33 8.06 -7.30
N ALA A 119 32.09 7.17 -7.96
CA ALA A 119 31.65 6.50 -9.17
C ALA A 119 30.47 5.57 -8.87
N LYS A 120 30.56 4.80 -7.78
CA LYS A 120 29.50 3.89 -7.34
C LYS A 120 28.25 4.66 -6.85
N MET A 121 28.45 5.75 -6.13
CA MET A 121 27.31 6.61 -5.71
C MET A 121 26.52 7.13 -6.92
N LYS A 122 27.22 7.58 -7.98
CA LYS A 122 26.57 8.05 -9.21
C LYS A 122 25.83 6.94 -9.94
N GLU A 123 26.45 5.76 -10.08
CA GLU A 123 25.79 4.58 -10.67
C GLU A 123 24.50 4.21 -9.93
N LEU A 124 24.54 4.19 -8.59
CA LEU A 124 23.37 3.85 -7.76
C LEU A 124 22.26 4.92 -7.86
N GLN A 125 22.62 6.18 -8.03
CA GLN A 125 21.67 7.25 -8.27
C GLN A 125 20.95 7.08 -9.62
N GLU A 126 21.68 6.75 -10.67
CA GLU A 126 21.12 6.44 -12.00
C GLU A 126 20.18 5.21 -11.93
N GLN A 127 20.57 4.17 -11.16
CA GLN A 127 19.71 3.01 -10.93
C GLN A 127 18.42 3.39 -10.20
N TYR A 128 18.48 4.27 -9.20
CA TYR A 128 17.29 4.74 -8.49
C TYR A 128 16.37 5.55 -9.41
N GLU A 129 16.90 6.43 -10.24
CA GLU A 129 16.11 7.19 -11.23
C GLU A 129 15.40 6.25 -12.23
N ASN A 130 16.07 5.20 -12.68
CA ASN A 130 15.47 4.20 -13.56
C ASN A 130 14.39 3.38 -12.84
N LEU A 131 14.59 3.03 -11.57
CA LEU A 131 13.58 2.37 -10.74
C LEU A 131 12.32 3.22 -10.61
N MET A 132 12.46 4.53 -10.40
CA MET A 132 11.33 5.46 -10.31
C MET A 132 10.55 5.55 -11.62
N LYS A 133 11.25 5.61 -12.76
CA LYS A 133 10.61 5.60 -14.10
C LYS A 133 9.86 4.29 -14.37
N ASP A 134 10.43 3.14 -14.00
CA ASP A 134 9.77 1.85 -14.14
C ASP A 134 8.52 1.75 -13.27
N TYR A 135 8.60 2.23 -12.02
CA TYR A 135 7.44 2.30 -11.12
C TYR A 135 6.33 3.16 -11.71
N GLU A 136 6.65 4.37 -12.21
CA GLU A 136 5.68 5.28 -12.83
C GLU A 136 5.03 4.63 -14.05
N ALA A 137 5.80 3.97 -14.92
CA ALA A 137 5.27 3.29 -16.09
C ALA A 137 4.33 2.12 -15.73
N LYS A 138 4.66 1.35 -14.68
CA LYS A 138 3.80 0.27 -14.17
C LYS A 138 2.50 0.84 -13.59
N GLU A 139 2.58 1.93 -12.83
CA GLU A 139 1.41 2.60 -12.27
C GLU A 139 0.49 3.15 -13.37
N ASP A 140 1.05 3.78 -14.40
CA ASP A 140 0.31 4.27 -15.56
C ASP A 140 -0.39 3.15 -16.33
N ALA A 141 0.26 2.00 -16.43
CA ALA A 141 -0.37 0.83 -17.05
C ALA A 141 -1.60 0.35 -16.24
N ILE A 142 -1.51 0.35 -14.91
CA ILE A 142 -2.65 0.02 -14.05
C ILE A 142 -3.75 1.08 -14.18
N ASN A 143 -3.41 2.37 -14.17
CA ASN A 143 -4.36 3.48 -14.35
C ASN A 143 -5.12 3.34 -15.69
N LYS A 144 -4.42 3.12 -16.79
CA LYS A 144 -5.02 2.95 -18.12
C LYS A 144 -5.93 1.71 -18.21
N ALA A 145 -5.50 0.60 -17.60
CA ALA A 145 -6.30 -0.63 -17.58
C ALA A 145 -7.56 -0.52 -16.72
N ASN A 146 -7.61 0.42 -15.78
CA ASN A 146 -8.67 0.59 -14.79
C ASN A 146 -9.17 2.05 -14.72
N ALA A 147 -9.22 2.77 -15.84
CA ALA A 147 -9.53 4.21 -15.89
C ALA A 147 -10.91 4.58 -15.29
N ASP A 148 -11.88 3.68 -15.39
CA ASP A 148 -13.22 3.86 -14.82
C ASP A 148 -13.32 3.41 -13.35
N SER A 149 -12.21 2.98 -12.74
CA SER A 149 -12.20 2.46 -11.38
C SER A 149 -12.10 3.58 -10.34
N TYR A 150 -12.96 3.52 -9.33
CA TYR A 150 -12.82 4.38 -8.15
C TYR A 150 -11.46 4.22 -7.46
N VAL A 151 -10.86 3.02 -7.49
CA VAL A 151 -9.53 2.77 -6.90
C VAL A 151 -8.46 3.60 -7.61
N ALA A 152 -8.44 3.58 -8.94
CA ALA A 152 -7.50 4.38 -9.74
C ALA A 152 -7.65 5.87 -9.45
N ALA A 153 -8.89 6.38 -9.45
CA ALA A 153 -9.18 7.77 -9.11
C ALA A 153 -8.75 8.13 -7.68
N TYR A 154 -8.98 7.25 -6.71
CA TYR A 154 -8.57 7.45 -5.31
C TYR A 154 -7.05 7.52 -5.16
N ILE A 155 -6.32 6.59 -5.78
CA ILE A 155 -4.85 6.56 -5.73
C ILE A 155 -4.26 7.81 -6.40
N LEU A 156 -4.76 8.17 -7.59
CA LEU A 156 -4.35 9.37 -8.30
C LEU A 156 -4.64 10.64 -7.47
N ALA A 157 -5.82 10.74 -6.85
CA ALA A 157 -6.18 11.87 -6.00
C ALA A 157 -5.23 12.04 -4.81
N GLY A 158 -4.69 10.95 -4.25
CA GLY A 158 -3.68 10.98 -3.21
C GLY A 158 -2.34 11.57 -3.64
N LYS A 159 -2.08 11.63 -4.94
CA LYS A 159 -0.83 12.11 -5.56
C LYS A 159 -0.96 13.44 -6.30
N LEU A 160 -2.11 14.11 -6.20
CA LEU A 160 -2.35 15.37 -6.93
C LEU A 160 -1.28 16.45 -6.70
N TYR A 161 -0.67 16.45 -5.51
CA TYR A 161 0.41 17.39 -5.17
C TYR A 161 1.77 17.05 -5.81
N GLU A 162 1.92 15.85 -6.39
CA GLU A 162 3.15 15.39 -7.07
C GLU A 162 3.17 15.79 -8.54
N TYR A 163 2.02 16.18 -9.10
CA TYR A 163 1.84 16.49 -10.51
C TYR A 163 1.55 17.98 -10.73
N ASP A 164 2.15 18.54 -11.77
CA ASP A 164 1.68 19.80 -12.34
C ASP A 164 0.38 19.57 -13.16
N TYR A 165 -0.28 20.66 -13.53
CA TYR A 165 -1.57 20.58 -14.24
C TYR A 165 -1.47 19.82 -15.57
N GLU A 166 -0.38 19.99 -16.31
CA GLU A 166 -0.18 19.37 -17.62
C GLU A 166 -0.09 17.84 -17.48
N LYS A 167 0.69 17.36 -16.51
CA LYS A 167 0.79 15.93 -16.22
C LYS A 167 -0.50 15.32 -15.67
N LEU A 168 -1.30 16.09 -14.93
CA LEU A 168 -2.60 15.61 -14.43
C LEU A 168 -3.61 15.34 -15.54
N VAL A 169 -3.58 16.12 -16.63
CA VAL A 169 -4.51 15.94 -17.77
C VAL A 169 -4.15 14.71 -18.60
N GLU A 170 -2.91 14.24 -18.52
CA GLU A 170 -2.42 13.06 -19.23
C GLU A 170 -2.64 11.73 -18.47
N LYS A 171 -2.92 11.79 -17.16
CA LYS A 171 -3.13 10.63 -16.27
C LYS A 171 -4.60 10.21 -16.20
#